data_5862e5d7cf87f8ba0c44b2b81dffcc64
#
_entry.id   5862e5d7cf87f8ba0c44b2b81dffcc64
#
_cell.length_a   1.000
_cell.length_b   1.000
_cell.length_c   1.000
_cell.angle_alpha   90.00
_cell.angle_beta   90.00
_cell.angle_gamma   90.00
#
_symmetry.space_group_name_H-M   'P 1'
#
loop_
_entity.id
_entity.type
_entity.pdbx_description
1 polymer ?
#
loop_
_entity_poly.entity_id
_entity_poly.type
_entity_poly.pdbx_seq_one_letter_code
_entity_poly.pdbx_strand_id
1 'polypeptide(L)'
;MPVELKDPTMKLRMHNNTIRLRINPDDLNNLDLKGELSHELKTNSQHWSYKLILHTSLEVQLKNDGFKFFIPLSDFESLKNNQVEQLNYKVDALKVNIEKEYACLHPASEQNMSNSDSQFFPRPNKENY
;
A
#
# COMPACT_ATOMS: atom_id res chain seq x y z
N MET A 1 -27.42 -7.11 -7.59
CA MET A 1 -26.93 -5.80 -7.59
C MET A 1 -25.44 -5.78 -7.65
N PRO A 2 -24.88 -5.09 -8.55
CA PRO A 2 -23.45 -5.10 -8.70
C PRO A 2 -22.79 -4.40 -7.52
N VAL A 3 -21.66 -4.89 -7.18
CA VAL A 3 -20.90 -4.27 -6.12
C VAL A 3 -20.20 -3.08 -6.73
N GLU A 4 -20.33 -1.97 -6.10
CA GLU A 4 -19.69 -0.80 -6.60
C GLU A 4 -18.30 -0.73 -5.98
N LEU A 5 -17.31 -0.72 -6.82
CA LEU A 5 -15.95 -0.65 -6.32
C LEU A 5 -15.50 0.79 -6.25
N LYS A 6 -14.89 1.14 -5.14
CA LYS A 6 -14.38 2.48 -5.00
C LYS A 6 -13.00 2.54 -5.61
N ASP A 7 -12.55 3.74 -5.89
CA ASP A 7 -11.22 3.91 -6.43
C ASP A 7 -10.21 3.41 -5.42
N PRO A 8 -9.16 2.77 -5.89
CA PRO A 8 -8.14 2.28 -4.98
C PRO A 8 -7.50 3.41 -4.19
N THR A 9 -7.20 3.13 -2.95
CA THR A 9 -6.57 4.11 -2.10
C THR A 9 -5.28 3.57 -1.52
N MET A 10 -4.72 2.56 -2.17
CA MET A 10 -3.47 1.98 -1.73
C MET A 10 -2.43 3.06 -1.46
N LYS A 11 -1.77 2.97 -0.34
CA LYS A 11 -0.79 3.97 0.05
C LYS A 11 0.61 3.45 -0.17
N LEU A 12 1.47 4.31 -0.66
CA LEU A 12 2.84 3.95 -0.96
C LEU A 12 3.79 4.74 -0.09
N ARG A 13 4.75 4.06 0.49
CA ARG A 13 5.80 4.71 1.24
C ARG A 13 7.14 4.11 0.81
N MET A 14 8.09 4.95 0.49
CA MET A 14 9.40 4.50 0.08
C MET A 14 10.46 5.09 0.98
N HIS A 15 11.39 4.28 1.41
CA HIS A 15 12.46 4.75 2.28
C HIS A 15 13.62 3.75 2.26
N ASN A 16 14.81 4.27 1.97
CA ASN A 16 16.03 3.43 2.04
C ASN A 16 15.89 2.05 1.41
N ASN A 17 15.57 2.03 0.15
CA ASN A 17 15.45 0.78 -0.60
C ASN A 17 14.34 -0.13 -0.07
N THR A 18 13.33 0.46 0.52
CA THR A 18 12.16 -0.29 1.00
C THR A 18 10.92 0.37 0.42
N ILE A 19 10.02 -0.46 -0.09
CA ILE A 19 8.73 0.00 -0.57
C ILE A 19 7.68 -0.64 0.32
N ARG A 20 6.79 0.16 0.87
CA ARG A 20 5.70 -0.35 1.68
C ARG A 20 4.39 0.05 1.04
N LEU A 21 3.56 -0.93 0.76
CA LEU A 21 2.24 -0.70 0.19
C LEU A 21 1.22 -1.07 1.25
N ARG A 22 0.29 -0.15 1.52
CA ARG A 22 -0.74 -0.41 2.51
C ARG A 22 -2.08 -0.41 1.80
N ILE A 23 -2.83 -1.49 1.96
CA ILE A 23 -4.10 -1.65 1.26
C ILE A 23 -5.22 -1.76 2.27
N ASN A 24 -6.36 -1.21 1.92
CA ASN A 24 -7.54 -1.27 2.77
C ASN A 24 -8.51 -2.32 2.21
N PRO A 25 -9.64 -2.56 2.85
CA PRO A 25 -10.58 -3.58 2.34
C PRO A 25 -11.06 -3.35 0.92
N ASP A 26 -11.25 -2.09 0.52
CA ASP A 26 -11.68 -1.84 -0.85
C ASP A 26 -10.57 -2.18 -1.82
N ASP A 27 -9.33 -1.91 -1.45
CA ASP A 27 -8.18 -2.25 -2.29
C ASP A 27 -8.09 -3.77 -2.43
N LEU A 28 -8.31 -4.48 -1.35
CA LEU A 28 -8.23 -5.93 -1.37
C LEU A 28 -9.30 -6.49 -2.30
N ASN A 29 -10.51 -5.93 -2.26
CA ASN A 29 -11.58 -6.36 -3.15
C ASN A 29 -11.25 -6.04 -4.60
N ASN A 30 -10.64 -4.90 -4.85
CA ASN A 30 -10.26 -4.55 -6.22
C ASN A 30 -9.20 -5.52 -6.74
N LEU A 31 -8.25 -5.89 -5.89
CA LEU A 31 -7.24 -6.86 -6.30
C LEU A 31 -7.89 -8.20 -6.60
N ASP A 32 -8.83 -8.61 -5.74
CA ASP A 32 -9.47 -9.90 -5.91
C ASP A 32 -10.31 -9.93 -7.19
N LEU A 33 -10.98 -8.85 -7.52
CA LEU A 33 -11.86 -8.83 -8.68
C LEU A 33 -11.17 -8.45 -9.98
N LYS A 34 -10.20 -7.57 -9.93
CA LYS A 34 -9.55 -7.09 -11.14
C LYS A 34 -8.16 -7.64 -11.35
N GLY A 35 -7.55 -8.19 -10.33
CA GLY A 35 -6.19 -8.72 -10.46
C GLY A 35 -5.10 -7.68 -10.37
N GLU A 36 -5.45 -6.41 -10.19
CA GLU A 36 -4.41 -5.40 -10.07
C GLU A 36 -4.95 -4.12 -9.45
N LEU A 37 -4.05 -3.36 -8.86
CA LEU A 37 -4.32 -2.02 -8.38
C LEU A 37 -3.28 -1.11 -9.00
N SER A 38 -3.65 0.10 -9.35
CA SER A 38 -2.69 1.05 -9.88
C SER A 38 -3.01 2.46 -9.45
N HIS A 39 -1.98 3.26 -9.37
CA HIS A 39 -2.12 4.69 -9.10
C HIS A 39 -1.17 5.42 -9.99
N GLU A 40 -1.47 6.65 -10.34
CA GLU A 40 -0.59 7.40 -11.20
C GLU A 40 -0.51 8.86 -10.81
N LEU A 41 0.61 9.45 -11.15
CA LEU A 41 0.84 10.86 -11.00
C LEU A 41 1.08 11.40 -12.40
N LYS A 42 0.47 12.52 -12.71
CA LYS A 42 0.60 13.09 -14.03
C LYS A 42 0.83 14.57 -13.96
N THR A 43 1.68 15.05 -14.86
CA THR A 43 1.76 16.49 -15.14
C THR A 43 1.43 16.64 -16.60
N ASN A 44 1.56 17.83 -17.15
CA ASN A 44 1.27 18.03 -18.56
C ASN A 44 2.19 17.24 -19.47
N SER A 45 3.41 17.00 -19.04
CA SER A 45 4.38 16.32 -19.89
C SER A 45 4.96 15.05 -19.30
N GLN A 46 4.58 14.69 -18.11
CA GLN A 46 5.19 13.53 -17.46
C GLN A 46 4.15 12.65 -16.81
N HIS A 47 4.50 11.40 -16.61
CA HIS A 47 3.60 10.42 -16.06
C HIS A 47 4.40 9.41 -15.27
N TRP A 48 3.94 9.08 -14.09
CA TRP A 48 4.58 8.07 -13.25
C TRP A 48 3.47 7.25 -12.61
N SER A 49 3.63 5.93 -12.60
CA SER A 49 2.60 5.08 -12.02
C SER A 49 3.21 3.91 -11.30
N TYR A 50 2.44 3.32 -10.41
CA TYR A 50 2.86 2.08 -9.81
C TYR A 50 1.68 1.13 -9.75
N LYS A 51 1.97 -0.16 -9.86
CA LYS A 51 0.94 -1.18 -9.91
C LYS A 51 1.29 -2.34 -9.02
N LEU A 52 0.28 -2.94 -8.44
CA LEU A 52 0.39 -4.18 -7.71
C LEU A 52 -0.45 -5.17 -8.52
N ILE A 53 0.15 -6.26 -8.96
CA ILE A 53 -0.50 -7.18 -9.90
C ILE A 53 -0.42 -8.60 -9.37
N LEU A 54 -1.54 -9.31 -9.40
CA LEU A 54 -1.54 -10.72 -9.03
C LEU A 54 -1.00 -11.53 -10.17
N HIS A 55 -0.12 -12.45 -9.86
CA HIS A 55 0.57 -13.21 -10.91
C HIS A 55 0.91 -14.59 -10.37
N THR A 56 1.59 -15.41 -11.15
CA THR A 56 1.97 -16.72 -10.71
C THR A 56 3.28 -16.71 -9.94
N SER A 57 4.10 -15.70 -10.13
CA SER A 57 5.38 -15.64 -9.44
C SER A 57 5.72 -14.21 -9.07
N LEU A 58 6.63 -14.09 -8.13
CA LEU A 58 7.07 -12.80 -7.66
C LEU A 58 7.96 -12.14 -8.69
N GLU A 59 7.75 -10.86 -8.92
CA GLU A 59 8.58 -10.13 -9.85
C GLU A 59 8.45 -8.64 -9.54
N VAL A 60 9.54 -7.91 -9.71
CA VAL A 60 9.53 -6.46 -9.54
C VAL A 60 10.12 -5.85 -10.79
N GLN A 61 9.44 -4.87 -11.36
CA GLN A 61 9.94 -4.15 -12.52
C GLN A 61 10.04 -2.67 -12.14
N LEU A 62 11.24 -2.15 -12.15
CA LEU A 62 11.47 -0.74 -11.85
C LEU A 62 11.83 -0.05 -13.16
N LYS A 63 11.08 1.00 -13.50
CA LYS A 63 11.30 1.71 -14.74
C LYS A 63 11.26 3.21 -14.48
N ASN A 64 11.64 3.99 -15.48
CA ASN A 64 11.65 5.43 -15.33
C ASN A 64 10.26 6.00 -15.09
N ASP A 65 9.23 5.35 -15.58
CA ASP A 65 7.88 5.85 -15.45
C ASP A 65 7.09 5.15 -14.35
N GLY A 66 7.76 4.41 -13.46
CA GLY A 66 7.07 3.79 -12.34
C GLY A 66 7.57 2.40 -12.04
N PHE A 67 6.80 1.66 -11.27
CA PHE A 67 7.17 0.29 -11.00
C PHE A 67 5.94 -0.61 -11.05
N LYS A 68 6.18 -1.89 -11.28
CA LYS A 68 5.16 -2.90 -11.19
C LYS A 68 5.65 -3.97 -10.24
N PHE A 69 4.78 -4.37 -9.33
CA PHE A 69 5.13 -5.41 -8.40
C PHE A 69 4.15 -6.55 -8.57
N PHE A 70 4.68 -7.72 -8.96
CA PHE A 70 3.84 -8.88 -9.21
C PHE A 70 3.94 -9.80 -8.01
N ILE A 71 2.82 -10.15 -7.41
CA ILE A 71 2.81 -11.01 -6.24
C ILE A 71 2.15 -12.33 -6.57
N PRO A 72 2.65 -13.42 -6.00
CA PRO A 72 2.05 -14.73 -6.25
C PRO A 72 0.63 -14.77 -5.74
N LEU A 73 -0.25 -15.38 -6.51
CA LEU A 73 -1.64 -15.47 -6.13
C LEU A 73 -1.81 -16.20 -4.81
N SER A 74 -0.99 -17.21 -4.55
CA SER A 74 -1.12 -17.94 -3.31
C SER A 74 -0.81 -17.05 -2.11
N ASP A 75 0.12 -16.11 -2.26
CA ASP A 75 0.44 -15.20 -1.17
C ASP A 75 -0.71 -14.23 -0.96
N PHE A 76 -1.33 -13.78 -2.05
CA PHE A 76 -2.48 -12.90 -1.94
C PHE A 76 -3.62 -13.63 -1.23
N GLU A 77 -3.82 -14.91 -1.53
CA GLU A 77 -4.87 -15.65 -0.89
C GLU A 77 -4.64 -15.76 0.62
N SER A 78 -3.39 -15.93 1.03
CA SER A 78 -3.08 -15.98 2.45
C SER A 78 -3.40 -14.65 3.12
N LEU A 79 -3.14 -13.54 2.43
CA LEU A 79 -3.43 -12.24 2.98
C LEU A 79 -4.95 -12.03 3.02
N LYS A 80 -5.64 -12.41 1.96
CA LYS A 80 -7.08 -12.23 1.89
C LYS A 80 -7.79 -13.05 2.96
N ASN A 81 -7.31 -14.25 3.21
CA ASN A 81 -7.96 -15.15 4.16
C ASN A 81 -7.45 -14.98 5.59
N ASN A 82 -6.73 -13.90 5.85
CA ASN A 82 -6.26 -13.60 7.19
C ASN A 82 -5.28 -14.62 7.77
N GLN A 83 -4.62 -15.36 6.91
CA GLN A 83 -3.60 -16.27 7.39
C GLN A 83 -2.34 -15.51 7.73
N VAL A 84 -2.13 -14.38 7.09
CA VAL A 84 -1.02 -13.48 7.41
C VAL A 84 -1.56 -12.07 7.39
N GLU A 85 -0.90 -11.17 8.10
CA GLU A 85 -1.35 -9.78 8.13
C GLU A 85 -0.55 -8.92 7.18
N GLN A 86 0.55 -9.43 6.68
CA GLN A 86 1.34 -8.68 5.71
C GLN A 86 2.19 -9.66 4.93
N LEU A 87 2.63 -9.21 3.78
CA LEU A 87 3.53 -9.98 2.94
C LEU A 87 4.85 -9.22 2.91
N ASN A 88 5.94 -9.91 3.10
CA ASN A 88 7.26 -9.29 3.10
C ASN A 88 8.12 -9.97 2.07
N TYR A 89 8.70 -9.17 1.18
CA TYR A 89 9.53 -9.73 0.12
C TYR A 89 10.87 -9.03 0.08
N LYS A 90 11.86 -9.72 -0.44
CA LYS A 90 13.16 -9.13 -0.65
C LYS A 90 13.61 -9.57 -2.03
N VAL A 91 13.86 -8.62 -2.92
CA VAL A 91 14.32 -8.88 -4.26
C VAL A 91 15.65 -8.17 -4.39
N ASP A 92 16.74 -8.92 -4.40
CA ASP A 92 18.08 -8.39 -4.30
C ASP A 92 18.13 -7.57 -3.00
N ALA A 93 18.47 -6.32 -3.05
CA ALA A 93 18.52 -5.50 -1.85
C ALA A 93 17.23 -4.74 -1.59
N LEU A 94 16.27 -4.85 -2.47
CA LEU A 94 15.01 -4.12 -2.33
C LEU A 94 14.05 -4.88 -1.42
N LYS A 95 13.47 -4.21 -0.46
CA LYS A 95 12.47 -4.81 0.40
C LYS A 95 11.11 -4.28 0.02
N VAL A 96 10.13 -5.16 -0.11
CA VAL A 96 8.77 -4.75 -0.44
C VAL A 96 7.83 -5.36 0.58
N ASN A 97 7.06 -4.53 1.24
CA ASN A 97 6.09 -5.00 2.22
C ASN A 97 4.70 -4.61 1.76
N ILE A 98 3.76 -5.53 1.84
CA ILE A 98 2.37 -5.26 1.52
C ILE A 98 1.60 -5.52 2.80
N GLU A 99 0.96 -4.49 3.32
CA GLU A 99 0.30 -4.55 4.62
C GLU A 99 -1.17 -4.19 4.51
N LYS A 100 -1.97 -4.78 5.37
CA LYS A 100 -3.36 -4.37 5.45
C LYS A 100 -3.44 -3.11 6.29
N GLU A 101 -4.30 -2.21 5.87
CA GLU A 101 -4.53 -1.01 6.64
C GLU A 101 -5.77 -1.27 7.48
N TYR A 102 -5.61 -1.35 8.78
CA TYR A 102 -6.75 -1.61 9.63
C TYR A 102 -7.37 -0.31 10.08
N ALA A 103 -8.66 -0.32 10.21
CA ALA A 103 -9.35 0.84 10.70
C ALA A 103 -8.88 1.09 12.12
N CYS A 104 -8.80 2.35 12.46
CA CYS A 104 -8.42 2.67 13.78
C CYS A 104 -9.61 2.43 14.64
N LEU A 105 -9.50 1.50 15.53
CA LEU A 105 -10.62 1.17 16.33
C LEU A 105 -10.68 1.90 17.61
N HIS A 106 -9.70 2.64 18.00
CA HIS A 106 -9.83 3.25 19.25
C HIS A 106 -10.57 4.45 19.04
N PRO A 107 -11.45 4.58 19.70
CA PRO A 107 -12.27 5.65 19.56
C PRO A 107 -11.53 6.80 19.86
N ALA A 108 -10.78 6.60 20.68
CA ALA A 108 -10.04 7.60 20.98
C ALA A 108 -9.31 8.01 19.92
N SER A 109 -9.18 7.23 19.14
CA SER A 109 -8.39 7.55 18.08
C SER A 109 -8.85 8.84 17.75
N GLU A 110 -9.91 9.07 18.10
CA GLU A 110 -10.32 10.16 17.71
C GLU A 110 -9.69 11.04 18.45
N GLN A 111 -9.68 10.85 19.53
CA GLN A 111 -9.14 11.71 20.28
C GLN A 111 -7.84 11.72 19.96
N ASN A 112 -7.51 10.91 19.40
CA ASN A 112 -6.30 10.84 19.03
C ASN A 112 -6.03 11.71 18.06
N MET A 113 -6.73 12.55 17.83
CA MET A 113 -6.45 13.43 16.92
C MET A 113 -5.17 13.94 17.23
N SER A 114 -5.02 14.30 18.40
CA SER A 114 -3.74 14.80 18.69
C SER A 114 -2.78 13.75 18.45
N ASN A 115 -3.16 12.57 18.64
CA ASN A 115 -2.25 11.55 18.41
C ASN A 115 -1.91 11.45 17.02
N SER A 116 -2.82 11.65 16.18
CA SER A 116 -2.49 11.50 14.80
C SER A 116 -1.52 12.57 14.47
N ASP A 117 -1.58 13.68 15.05
CA ASP A 117 -0.61 14.68 14.72
C ASP A 117 0.74 14.22 15.16
N SER A 118 0.86 13.64 16.28
CA SER A 118 2.14 13.23 16.75
C SER A 118 2.70 12.13 15.93
N GLN A 119 1.89 11.47 15.14
CA GLN A 119 2.40 10.42 14.34
C GLN A 119 3.13 10.94 13.15
N PHE A 120 2.98 12.17 12.81
CA PHE A 120 3.64 12.70 11.65
C PHE A 120 4.88 13.42 12.13
N PHE A 121 4.92 14.70 12.06
CA PHE A 121 6.11 15.39 12.43
C PHE A 121 5.97 15.92 13.82
N PRO A 122 7.04 15.91 14.55
CA PRO A 122 7.03 16.50 15.86
C PRO A 122 6.79 17.96 15.63
N ARG A 123 6.13 18.59 16.53
CA ARG A 123 5.90 19.97 16.34
C ARG A 123 7.16 20.68 16.55
N PRO A 124 7.56 21.45 15.65
CA PRO A 124 8.82 22.12 15.74
C PRO A 124 8.91 22.97 16.96
N ASN A 125 7.93 23.41 17.44
CA ASN A 125 8.07 24.15 18.54
C ASN A 125 7.71 23.42 19.65
N LYS A 126 7.85 22.64 19.84
CA LYS A 126 7.55 21.94 20.89
C LYS A 126 8.54 21.48 21.46
N GLU A 127 9.13 21.98 21.09
CA GLU A 127 9.71 21.60 21.34
C GLU A 127 10.29 21.21 21.57
N ASN A 128 10.70 21.33 21.45
CA ASN A 128 11.06 20.91 21.29
C ASN A 128 11.36 20.53 21.10
N TYR A 129 11.55 20.56 20.91
CA TYR A 129 11.60 20.24 20.51
C TYR A 129 12.05 20.26 20.60
#